data_a99cbf467c32066d04155de38c31f029
#
_entry.id   a99cbf467c32066d04155de38c31f029
#
_cell.length_a   1.000
_cell.length_b   1.000
_cell.length_c   1.000
_cell.angle_alpha   90.00
_cell.angle_beta   90.00
_cell.angle_gamma   90.00
#
_symmetry.space_group_name_H-M   'P 1'
#
loop_
_entity.id
_entity.type
_entity.pdbx_description
1 polymer ?
#
loop_
_entity_poly.entity_id
_entity_poly.type
_entity_poly.pdbx_seq_one_letter_code
_entity_poly.pdbx_strand_id
1 'polypeptide(L)'
;MEDWKILTHDRIQSLIEANLENDPVRFALTQSNNEIPVSLVSNQLKSLQKARTKLPLWYQKRAILPPLALEQCSSEATASLKKHQGERALDLSGGLGVDSYFLSQGFSHFVTLEVNPQLAEIQRYNLNLFQDDKIQVLNQSAEDYLAQYQGPPFDLIYVDPSRRGEHNQRINALTEGRPNILQLLTRGRSC
;
A
#
# COMPACT_ATOMS: atom_id res chain seq x y z
N MET A 1 3.21 -7.20 -17.80
CA MET A 1 3.49 -6.38 -16.60
C MET A 1 4.74 -6.97 -15.96
N GLU A 2 5.78 -6.18 -15.70
CA GLU A 2 7.01 -6.68 -15.09
C GLU A 2 6.71 -7.28 -13.71
N ASP A 3 7.28 -8.46 -13.46
CA ASP A 3 7.06 -9.18 -12.18
C ASP A 3 7.85 -8.47 -11.07
N TRP A 4 7.14 -7.76 -10.18
CA TRP A 4 7.74 -7.06 -9.06
C TRP A 4 8.52 -7.99 -8.10
N LYS A 5 8.20 -9.30 -8.10
CA LYS A 5 8.86 -10.30 -7.24
C LYS A 5 10.35 -10.41 -7.52
N ILE A 6 10.78 -10.09 -8.74
CA ILE A 6 12.21 -10.05 -9.07
C ILE A 6 13.00 -9.06 -8.18
N LEU A 7 12.34 -7.99 -7.70
CA LEU A 7 12.95 -7.02 -6.78
C LEU A 7 13.27 -7.64 -5.40
N THR A 8 12.70 -8.80 -5.06
CA THR A 8 12.97 -9.48 -3.78
C THR A 8 14.11 -10.47 -3.84
N HIS A 9 14.69 -10.72 -5.03
CA HIS A 9 15.81 -11.63 -5.19
C HIS A 9 17.10 -11.00 -4.64
N ASP A 10 17.91 -11.76 -3.92
CA ASP A 10 19.13 -11.30 -3.25
C ASP A 10 20.07 -10.52 -4.18
N ARG A 11 20.28 -11.01 -5.42
CA ARG A 11 21.10 -10.34 -6.42
C ARG A 11 20.58 -8.92 -6.74
N ILE A 12 19.27 -8.78 -6.87
CA ILE A 12 18.64 -7.47 -7.19
C ILE A 12 18.63 -6.57 -5.96
N GLN A 13 18.39 -7.13 -4.77
CA GLN A 13 18.47 -6.37 -3.52
C GLN A 13 19.89 -5.84 -3.29
N SER A 14 20.92 -6.65 -3.52
CA SER A 14 22.32 -6.22 -3.44
C SER A 14 22.64 -5.11 -4.45
N LEU A 15 22.10 -5.20 -5.67
CA LEU A 15 22.24 -4.17 -6.69
C LEU A 15 21.56 -2.85 -6.29
N ILE A 16 20.35 -2.94 -5.74
CA ILE A 16 19.59 -1.78 -5.22
C ILE A 16 20.41 -1.13 -4.09
N GLU A 17 20.90 -1.91 -3.13
CA GLU A 17 21.66 -1.40 -1.99
C GLU A 17 22.93 -0.67 -2.43
N ALA A 18 23.68 -1.24 -3.36
CA ALA A 18 24.89 -0.64 -3.90
C ALA A 18 24.63 0.68 -4.68
N ASN A 19 23.40 0.95 -5.07
CA ASN A 19 23.03 2.10 -5.90
C ASN A 19 22.04 3.08 -5.23
N LEU A 20 21.77 2.93 -3.93
CA LEU A 20 20.79 3.78 -3.22
C LEU A 20 21.12 5.28 -3.25
N GLU A 21 22.38 5.64 -3.31
CA GLU A 21 22.84 7.03 -3.36
C GLU A 21 23.08 7.53 -4.79
N ASN A 22 22.99 6.66 -5.78
CA ASN A 22 23.23 7.01 -7.18
C ASN A 22 21.96 7.62 -7.82
N ASP A 23 22.17 8.43 -8.87
CA ASP A 23 21.07 8.92 -9.69
C ASP A 23 20.40 7.74 -10.43
N PRO A 24 19.08 7.49 -10.20
CA PRO A 24 18.37 6.37 -10.82
C PRO A 24 18.31 6.47 -12.36
N VAL A 25 18.34 7.68 -12.93
CA VAL A 25 18.35 7.88 -14.38
C VAL A 25 19.73 7.50 -14.93
N ARG A 26 20.80 7.95 -14.28
CA ARG A 26 22.15 7.56 -14.64
C ARG A 26 22.36 6.04 -14.51
N PHE A 27 21.85 5.45 -13.43
CA PHE A 27 21.83 4.00 -13.27
C PHE A 27 21.21 3.32 -14.49
N ALA A 28 20.00 3.74 -14.89
CA ALA A 28 19.29 3.14 -16.01
C ALA A 28 20.07 3.26 -17.34
N LEU A 29 20.75 4.37 -17.58
CA LEU A 29 21.53 4.61 -18.80
C LEU A 29 22.85 3.83 -18.85
N THR A 30 23.42 3.48 -17.70
CA THR A 30 24.72 2.78 -17.62
C THR A 30 24.60 1.27 -17.58
N GLN A 31 23.39 0.72 -17.38
CA GLN A 31 23.17 -0.72 -17.37
C GLN A 31 23.00 -1.24 -18.80
N SER A 32 23.95 -2.06 -19.24
CA SER A 32 23.94 -2.71 -20.56
C SER A 32 23.53 -4.19 -20.49
N ASN A 33 23.23 -4.71 -19.30
CA ASN A 33 22.89 -6.12 -19.11
C ASN A 33 21.38 -6.38 -19.24
N ASN A 34 20.98 -7.14 -20.26
CA ASN A 34 19.59 -7.51 -20.51
C ASN A 34 18.99 -8.48 -19.46
N GLU A 35 19.79 -9.02 -18.54
CA GLU A 35 19.31 -9.91 -17.47
C GLU A 35 18.67 -9.15 -16.30
N ILE A 36 18.82 -7.84 -16.25
CA ILE A 36 18.32 -7.00 -15.17
C ILE A 36 17.12 -6.20 -15.69
N PRO A 37 15.96 -6.20 -15.03
CA PRO A 37 14.84 -5.34 -15.36
C PRO A 37 15.15 -3.90 -14.97
N VAL A 38 15.96 -3.22 -15.78
CA VAL A 38 16.56 -1.91 -15.48
C VAL A 38 15.51 -0.87 -15.11
N SER A 39 14.39 -0.83 -15.82
CA SER A 39 13.30 0.12 -15.56
C SER A 39 12.68 -0.10 -14.18
N LEU A 40 12.45 -1.36 -13.81
CA LEU A 40 11.87 -1.73 -12.52
C LEU A 40 12.82 -1.40 -11.36
N VAL A 41 14.10 -1.72 -11.50
CA VAL A 41 15.14 -1.41 -10.50
C VAL A 41 15.33 0.11 -10.36
N SER A 42 15.39 0.85 -11.46
CA SER A 42 15.50 2.32 -11.45
C SER A 42 14.29 2.97 -10.77
N ASN A 43 13.08 2.49 -11.05
CA ASN A 43 11.87 2.96 -10.37
C ASN A 43 11.89 2.65 -8.88
N GLN A 44 12.37 1.47 -8.48
CA GLN A 44 12.50 1.10 -7.07
C GLN A 44 13.55 1.97 -6.35
N LEU A 45 14.70 2.26 -6.97
CA LEU A 45 15.71 3.17 -6.45
C LEU A 45 15.13 4.56 -6.21
N LYS A 46 14.45 5.12 -7.22
CA LYS A 46 13.77 6.42 -7.12
C LYS A 46 12.73 6.44 -6.00
N SER A 47 11.97 5.37 -5.87
CA SER A 47 10.95 5.23 -4.82
C SER A 47 11.58 5.15 -3.43
N LEU A 48 12.64 4.36 -3.25
CA LEU A 48 13.36 4.28 -1.97
C LEU A 48 14.00 5.61 -1.58
N GLN A 49 14.58 6.35 -2.52
CA GLN A 49 15.12 7.68 -2.24
C GLN A 49 14.05 8.66 -1.75
N LYS A 50 12.85 8.65 -2.36
CA LYS A 50 11.69 9.43 -1.86
C LYS A 50 11.20 8.94 -0.50
N ALA A 51 11.21 7.62 -0.29
CA ALA A 51 10.74 7.01 0.95
C ALA A 51 11.63 7.36 2.15
N ARG A 52 12.91 7.72 1.95
CA ARG A 52 13.82 8.11 3.02
C ARG A 52 13.22 9.16 3.96
N THR A 53 12.46 10.09 3.41
CA THR A 53 11.77 11.16 4.18
C THR A 53 10.28 10.92 4.39
N LYS A 54 9.60 10.36 3.40
CA LYS A 54 8.15 10.14 3.46
C LYS A 54 7.76 8.91 4.27
N LEU A 55 8.54 7.82 4.13
CA LEU A 55 8.28 6.50 4.72
C LEU A 55 9.58 5.90 5.29
N PRO A 56 10.21 6.50 6.32
CA PRO A 56 11.51 6.06 6.83
C PRO A 56 11.55 4.60 7.27
N LEU A 57 10.49 4.04 7.88
CA LEU A 57 10.43 2.63 8.26
C LEU A 57 10.39 1.71 7.04
N TRP A 58 9.58 2.02 6.03
CA TRP A 58 9.54 1.28 4.75
C TRP A 58 10.88 1.35 4.03
N TYR A 59 11.53 2.52 4.04
CA TYR A 59 12.89 2.68 3.51
C TYR A 59 13.89 1.77 4.22
N GLN A 60 13.90 1.75 5.55
CA GLN A 60 14.79 0.88 6.35
C GLN A 60 14.58 -0.60 6.06
N LYS A 61 13.33 -1.02 5.84
CA LYS A 61 12.97 -2.40 5.51
C LYS A 61 13.16 -2.76 4.04
N ARG A 62 13.59 -1.82 3.19
CA ARG A 62 13.71 -2.01 1.73
C ARG A 62 12.41 -2.52 1.10
N ALA A 63 11.30 -1.98 1.57
CA ALA A 63 9.97 -2.32 1.07
C ALA A 63 9.84 -2.09 -0.44
N ILE A 64 9.00 -2.86 -1.08
CA ILE A 64 8.68 -2.67 -2.51
C ILE A 64 7.69 -1.51 -2.64
N LEU A 65 8.08 -0.50 -3.42
CA LEU A 65 7.39 0.79 -3.47
C LEU A 65 7.02 1.18 -4.91
N PRO A 66 5.90 0.69 -5.47
CA PRO A 66 5.42 1.15 -6.77
C PRO A 66 5.28 2.68 -6.79
N PRO A 67 5.80 3.39 -7.80
CA PRO A 67 5.86 4.86 -7.79
C PRO A 67 4.51 5.54 -7.55
N LEU A 68 3.46 5.08 -8.24
CA LEU A 68 2.12 5.65 -8.10
C LEU A 68 1.54 5.45 -6.70
N ALA A 69 1.67 4.23 -6.16
CA ALA A 69 1.18 3.92 -4.82
C ALA A 69 1.95 4.72 -3.74
N LEU A 70 3.27 4.89 -3.91
CA LEU A 70 4.08 5.75 -3.04
C LEU A 70 3.64 7.22 -3.10
N GLU A 71 3.27 7.73 -4.27
CA GLU A 71 2.78 9.10 -4.40
C GLU A 71 1.45 9.31 -3.66
N GLN A 72 0.56 8.34 -3.74
CA GLN A 72 -0.80 8.41 -3.21
C GLN A 72 -0.91 8.11 -1.71
N CYS A 73 0.00 7.31 -1.14
CA CYS A 73 -0.08 6.94 0.27
C CYS A 73 0.18 8.13 1.21
N SER A 74 -0.29 8.02 2.44
CA SER A 74 0.07 8.91 3.55
C SER A 74 1.57 8.87 3.82
N SER A 75 2.14 9.95 4.40
CA SER A 75 3.46 9.86 5.04
C SER A 75 3.35 9.12 6.38
N GLU A 76 4.44 8.54 6.86
CA GLU A 76 4.47 7.92 8.19
C GLU A 76 4.10 8.92 9.29
N ALA A 77 4.58 10.16 9.17
CA ALA A 77 4.24 11.22 10.11
C ALA A 77 2.71 11.47 10.17
N THR A 78 2.02 11.45 9.01
CA THR A 78 0.57 11.61 8.98
C THR A 78 -0.15 10.35 9.49
N ALA A 79 0.29 9.17 9.06
CA ALA A 79 -0.34 7.90 9.44
C ALA A 79 -0.22 7.63 10.95
N SER A 80 0.93 7.94 11.56
CA SER A 80 1.18 7.76 12.99
C SER A 80 0.31 8.62 13.91
N LEU A 81 -0.33 9.66 13.38
CA LEU A 81 -1.30 10.50 14.13
C LEU A 81 -2.70 9.88 14.18
N LYS A 82 -2.99 8.91 13.32
CA LYS A 82 -4.29 8.23 13.25
C LYS A 82 -4.38 7.16 14.35
N LYS A 83 -4.54 7.58 15.60
CA LYS A 83 -4.55 6.68 16.77
C LYS A 83 -5.98 6.34 17.15
N HIS A 84 -6.34 5.08 17.00
CA HIS A 84 -7.59 4.48 17.46
C HIS A 84 -7.29 3.19 18.21
N GLN A 85 -8.23 2.75 19.04
CA GLN A 85 -8.10 1.52 19.82
C GLN A 85 -9.42 0.75 19.79
N GLY A 86 -9.33 -0.56 19.80
CA GLY A 86 -10.47 -1.47 19.81
C GLY A 86 -10.03 -2.92 19.65
N GLU A 87 -10.97 -3.79 19.50
CA GLU A 87 -10.74 -5.21 19.22
C GLU A 87 -10.53 -5.45 17.73
N ARG A 88 -11.41 -4.88 16.88
CA ARG A 88 -11.46 -5.17 15.44
C ARG A 88 -11.51 -3.90 14.60
N ALA A 89 -10.67 -3.83 13.57
CA ALA A 89 -10.73 -2.75 12.61
C ALA A 89 -10.71 -3.25 11.16
N LEU A 90 -11.28 -2.46 10.27
CA LEU A 90 -11.35 -2.71 8.84
C LEU A 90 -10.89 -1.46 8.07
N ASP A 91 -9.88 -1.62 7.22
CA ASP A 91 -9.47 -0.61 6.24
C ASP A 91 -9.98 -1.00 4.85
N LEU A 92 -10.84 -0.17 4.29
CA LEU A 92 -11.48 -0.38 2.98
C LEU A 92 -10.61 0.07 1.80
N SER A 93 -9.43 0.63 2.06
CA SER A 93 -8.60 1.36 1.07
C SER A 93 -7.10 1.13 1.25
N GLY A 94 -6.70 -0.12 1.42
CA GLY A 94 -5.38 -0.54 1.89
C GLY A 94 -4.15 0.07 1.22
N GLY A 95 -4.13 0.15 -0.11
CA GLY A 95 -3.02 0.73 -0.85
C GLY A 95 -1.67 0.08 -0.53
N LEU A 96 -0.65 0.88 -0.19
CA LEU A 96 0.65 0.38 0.29
C LEU A 96 0.63 -0.16 1.73
N GLY A 97 -0.48 -0.01 2.46
CA GLY A 97 -0.62 -0.47 3.85
C GLY A 97 -0.01 0.45 4.89
N VAL A 98 0.33 1.70 4.55
CA VAL A 98 0.94 2.63 5.51
C VAL A 98 -0.04 2.98 6.62
N ASP A 99 -1.25 3.43 6.27
CA ASP A 99 -2.29 3.72 7.25
C ASP A 99 -2.75 2.47 8.00
N SER A 100 -2.91 1.34 7.28
CA SER A 100 -3.25 0.05 7.89
C SER A 100 -2.25 -0.35 8.96
N TYR A 101 -0.94 -0.21 8.72
CA TYR A 101 0.11 -0.55 9.68
C TYR A 101 0.01 0.28 10.96
N PHE A 102 -0.11 1.61 10.85
CA PHE A 102 -0.16 2.47 12.05
C PHE A 102 -1.48 2.33 12.81
N LEU A 103 -2.61 2.19 12.10
CA LEU A 103 -3.91 1.95 12.73
C LEU A 103 -3.94 0.59 13.45
N SER A 104 -3.37 -0.46 12.85
CA SER A 104 -3.38 -1.81 13.42
C SER A 104 -2.75 -1.90 14.82
N GLN A 105 -1.85 -0.96 15.15
CA GLN A 105 -1.16 -0.97 16.46
C GLN A 105 -2.12 -0.84 17.64
N GLY A 106 -3.32 -0.30 17.42
CA GLY A 106 -4.35 -0.14 18.44
C GLY A 106 -5.41 -1.26 18.47
N PHE A 107 -5.28 -2.32 17.66
CA PHE A 107 -6.30 -3.36 17.50
C PHE A 107 -5.70 -4.77 17.63
N SER A 108 -6.54 -5.71 18.11
CA SER A 108 -6.16 -7.13 18.17
C SER A 108 -6.30 -7.82 16.83
N HIS A 109 -7.28 -7.40 16.02
CA HIS A 109 -7.56 -7.91 14.66
C HIS A 109 -7.73 -6.76 13.69
N PHE A 110 -6.96 -6.79 12.61
CA PHE A 110 -7.02 -5.77 11.57
C PHE A 110 -7.15 -6.40 10.19
N VAL A 111 -8.19 -6.02 9.45
CA VAL A 111 -8.39 -6.43 8.05
C VAL A 111 -8.18 -5.23 7.15
N THR A 112 -7.45 -5.40 6.07
CA THR A 112 -7.27 -4.37 5.03
C THR A 112 -7.61 -4.92 3.65
N LEU A 113 -8.33 -4.13 2.88
CA LEU A 113 -8.80 -4.50 1.54
C LEU A 113 -8.05 -3.71 0.47
N GLU A 114 -7.59 -4.41 -0.55
CA GLU A 114 -6.99 -3.80 -1.73
C GLU A 114 -7.54 -4.48 -3.00
N VAL A 115 -8.13 -3.70 -3.89
CA VAL A 115 -8.79 -4.21 -5.10
C VAL A 115 -7.79 -4.59 -6.20
N ASN A 116 -6.65 -3.91 -6.26
CA ASN A 116 -5.59 -4.24 -7.21
C ASN A 116 -4.81 -5.47 -6.72
N PRO A 117 -4.85 -6.61 -7.44
CA PRO A 117 -4.23 -7.86 -6.97
C PRO A 117 -2.72 -7.74 -6.79
N GLN A 118 -2.03 -7.04 -7.69
CA GLN A 118 -0.58 -6.83 -7.59
C GLN A 118 -0.23 -5.98 -6.36
N LEU A 119 -1.00 -4.91 -6.11
CA LEU A 119 -0.75 -4.04 -4.96
C LEU A 119 -1.08 -4.75 -3.64
N ALA A 120 -2.13 -5.60 -3.61
CA ALA A 120 -2.45 -6.43 -2.46
C ALA A 120 -1.32 -7.43 -2.12
N GLU A 121 -0.68 -8.04 -3.14
CA GLU A 121 0.49 -8.90 -2.93
C GLU A 121 1.68 -8.11 -2.39
N ILE A 122 1.97 -6.93 -2.94
CA ILE A 122 3.04 -6.04 -2.49
C ILE A 122 2.77 -5.56 -1.06
N GLN A 123 1.54 -5.15 -0.76
CA GLN A 123 1.13 -4.76 0.60
C GLN A 123 1.38 -5.89 1.60
N ARG A 124 0.96 -7.12 1.27
CA ARG A 124 1.19 -8.31 2.11
C ARG A 124 2.67 -8.58 2.31
N TYR A 125 3.47 -8.53 1.25
CA TYR A 125 4.91 -8.67 1.32
C TYR A 125 5.54 -7.60 2.25
N ASN A 126 5.21 -6.33 2.04
CA ASN A 126 5.76 -5.23 2.83
C ASN A 126 5.38 -5.34 4.30
N LEU A 127 4.11 -5.62 4.62
CA LEU A 127 3.65 -5.76 6.01
C LEU A 127 4.33 -6.93 6.73
N ASN A 128 4.61 -8.04 6.03
CA ASN A 128 5.36 -9.15 6.59
C ASN A 128 6.80 -8.76 6.99
N LEU A 129 7.41 -7.74 6.36
CA LEU A 129 8.72 -7.24 6.78
C LEU A 129 8.71 -6.63 8.19
N PHE A 130 7.56 -6.22 8.69
CA PHE A 130 7.38 -5.68 10.04
C PHE A 130 7.02 -6.76 11.08
N GLN A 131 6.82 -8.02 10.63
CA GLN A 131 6.46 -9.16 11.50
C GLN A 131 5.18 -8.90 12.31
N ASP A 132 4.20 -8.23 11.70
CA ASP A 132 2.91 -7.95 12.30
C ASP A 132 1.85 -8.91 11.76
N ASP A 133 1.63 -10.02 12.48
CA ASP A 133 0.69 -11.07 12.09
C ASP A 133 -0.79 -10.70 12.30
N LYS A 134 -1.07 -9.52 12.89
CA LYS A 134 -2.45 -9.07 13.17
C LYS A 134 -3.16 -8.56 11.92
N ILE A 135 -2.41 -8.16 10.88
CA ILE A 135 -2.97 -7.54 9.70
C ILE A 135 -3.26 -8.59 8.63
N GLN A 136 -4.53 -8.80 8.37
CA GLN A 136 -4.99 -9.65 7.27
C GLN A 136 -5.23 -8.80 6.01
N VAL A 137 -4.42 -9.02 4.96
CA VAL A 137 -4.59 -8.36 3.65
C VAL A 137 -5.46 -9.21 2.75
N LEU A 138 -6.57 -8.67 2.27
CA LEU A 138 -7.48 -9.33 1.34
C LEU A 138 -7.51 -8.59 0.00
N ASN A 139 -7.40 -9.35 -1.10
CA ASN A 139 -7.62 -8.81 -2.44
C ASN A 139 -9.10 -8.89 -2.78
N GLN A 140 -9.85 -7.88 -2.38
CA GLN A 140 -11.30 -7.82 -2.55
C GLN A 140 -11.77 -6.36 -2.58
N SER A 141 -12.89 -6.09 -3.25
CA SER A 141 -13.55 -4.78 -3.17
C SER A 141 -14.22 -4.58 -1.81
N ALA A 142 -14.32 -3.33 -1.36
CA ALA A 142 -15.02 -2.97 -0.13
C ALA A 142 -16.51 -3.36 -0.21
N GLU A 143 -17.11 -3.14 -1.38
CA GLU A 143 -18.51 -3.41 -1.66
C GLU A 143 -18.83 -4.91 -1.53
N ASP A 144 -17.99 -5.78 -2.12
CA ASP A 144 -18.19 -7.23 -2.08
C ASP A 144 -17.90 -7.79 -0.68
N TYR A 145 -16.84 -7.30 -0.02
CA TYR A 145 -16.52 -7.71 1.33
C TYR A 145 -17.66 -7.41 2.31
N LEU A 146 -18.15 -6.15 2.32
CA LEU A 146 -19.21 -5.75 3.24
C LEU A 146 -20.56 -6.42 2.93
N ALA A 147 -20.84 -6.73 1.65
CA ALA A 147 -22.05 -7.46 1.26
C ALA A 147 -22.08 -8.91 1.78
N GLN A 148 -20.92 -9.52 2.00
CA GLN A 148 -20.78 -10.91 2.42
C GLN A 148 -20.40 -11.06 3.89
N TYR A 149 -20.07 -9.96 4.57
CA TYR A 149 -19.57 -9.99 5.93
C TYR A 149 -20.67 -10.39 6.93
N GLN A 150 -20.42 -11.44 7.69
CA GLN A 150 -21.32 -11.97 8.74
C GLN A 150 -20.61 -12.13 10.08
N GLY A 151 -19.43 -11.50 10.21
CA GLY A 151 -18.62 -11.57 11.43
C GLY A 151 -19.09 -10.57 12.52
N PRO A 152 -18.37 -10.51 13.63
CA PRO A 152 -18.59 -9.51 14.67
C PRO A 152 -18.42 -8.08 14.15
N PRO A 153 -19.09 -7.08 14.75
CA PRO A 153 -18.94 -5.69 14.33
C PRO A 153 -17.48 -5.20 14.42
N PHE A 154 -17.14 -4.21 13.61
CA PHE A 154 -15.86 -3.52 13.71
C PHE A 154 -16.00 -2.29 14.60
N ASP A 155 -15.00 -2.06 15.47
CA ASP A 155 -14.90 -0.84 16.28
C ASP A 155 -14.46 0.36 15.45
N LEU A 156 -13.71 0.10 14.35
CA LEU A 156 -13.30 1.10 13.38
C LEU A 156 -13.45 0.57 11.96
N ILE A 157 -14.10 1.37 11.10
CA ILE A 157 -14.01 1.22 9.66
C ILE A 157 -13.31 2.46 9.10
N TYR A 158 -12.12 2.27 8.56
CA TYR A 158 -11.32 3.33 7.95
C TYR A 158 -11.50 3.32 6.44
N VAL A 159 -11.53 4.49 5.83
CA VAL A 159 -11.56 4.66 4.38
C VAL A 159 -10.87 5.97 3.96
N ASP A 160 -9.91 5.85 3.04
CA ASP A 160 -9.27 6.98 2.36
C ASP A 160 -9.34 6.75 0.84
N PRO A 161 -10.47 7.09 0.20
CA PRO A 161 -10.70 6.77 -1.19
C PRO A 161 -9.73 7.54 -2.10
N SER A 162 -9.25 6.88 -3.14
CA SER A 162 -8.43 7.53 -4.16
C SER A 162 -9.16 8.72 -4.76
N ARG A 163 -8.49 9.89 -4.77
CA ARG A 163 -9.00 11.12 -5.41
C ARG A 163 -8.70 11.19 -6.90
N ARG A 164 -8.15 10.11 -7.49
CA ARG A 164 -7.82 10.01 -8.91
C ARG A 164 -8.63 8.88 -9.55
N GLY A 165 -9.38 9.23 -10.59
CA GLY A 165 -10.08 8.28 -11.44
C GLY A 165 -9.13 7.44 -12.31
N GLU A 166 -9.69 6.53 -13.10
CA GLU A 166 -8.95 5.60 -13.97
C GLU A 166 -7.97 6.29 -14.94
N HIS A 167 -8.23 7.54 -15.31
CA HIS A 167 -7.39 8.36 -16.20
C HIS A 167 -6.57 9.44 -15.45
N ASN A 168 -6.28 9.23 -14.16
CA ASN A 168 -5.51 10.17 -13.32
C ASN A 168 -6.15 11.57 -13.17
N GLN A 169 -7.44 11.71 -13.48
CA GLN A 169 -8.21 12.94 -13.30
C GLN A 169 -8.60 13.10 -11.82
N ARG A 170 -8.65 14.34 -11.33
CA ARG A 170 -9.22 14.63 -10.02
C ARG A 170 -10.71 14.36 -10.03
N ILE A 171 -11.17 13.51 -9.11
CA ILE A 171 -12.57 13.12 -8.96
C ILE A 171 -13.11 13.54 -7.60
N ASN A 172 -14.44 13.60 -7.48
CA ASN A 172 -15.07 13.73 -6.18
C ASN A 172 -14.97 12.39 -5.45
N ALA A 173 -14.08 12.32 -4.45
CA ALA A 173 -13.79 11.09 -3.73
C ALA A 173 -15.01 10.47 -3.03
N LEU A 174 -16.05 11.25 -2.72
CA LEU A 174 -17.26 10.74 -2.06
C LEU A 174 -18.20 10.00 -3.01
N THR A 175 -18.26 10.42 -4.27
CA THR A 175 -19.23 9.90 -5.26
C THR A 175 -18.57 9.05 -6.35
N GLU A 176 -17.35 9.38 -6.73
CA GLU A 176 -16.63 8.81 -7.87
C GLU A 176 -15.37 8.04 -7.44
N GLY A 177 -15.00 8.17 -6.16
CA GLY A 177 -13.85 7.45 -5.59
C GLY A 177 -14.12 5.94 -5.44
N ARG A 178 -13.07 5.17 -5.33
CA ARG A 178 -13.15 3.75 -4.95
C ARG A 178 -12.45 3.56 -3.61
N PRO A 179 -13.15 3.00 -2.60
CA PRO A 179 -14.56 2.62 -2.61
C PRO A 179 -15.53 3.82 -2.67
N ASN A 180 -16.75 3.59 -3.18
CA ASN A 180 -17.81 4.63 -3.22
C ASN A 180 -18.44 4.78 -1.83
N ILE A 181 -18.03 5.82 -1.09
CA ILE A 181 -18.46 6.04 0.30
C ILE A 181 -19.98 6.21 0.41
N LEU A 182 -20.63 6.92 -0.51
CA LEU A 182 -22.08 7.14 -0.43
C LEU A 182 -22.84 5.82 -0.61
N GLN A 183 -22.38 4.94 -1.50
CA GLN A 183 -22.98 3.64 -1.69
C GLN A 183 -22.81 2.74 -0.45
N LEU A 184 -21.67 2.80 0.21
CA LEU A 184 -21.41 2.05 1.44
C LEU A 184 -22.29 2.53 2.60
N LEU A 185 -22.45 3.85 2.77
CA LEU A 185 -23.28 4.44 3.83
C LEU A 185 -24.78 4.15 3.64
N THR A 186 -25.25 4.07 2.40
CA THR A 186 -26.67 3.75 2.12
C THR A 186 -26.99 2.28 2.39
N ARG A 187 -26.07 1.35 2.12
CA ARG A 187 -26.23 -0.08 2.42
C ARG A 187 -26.17 -0.39 3.92
N GLY A 188 -25.33 0.32 4.69
CA GLY A 188 -25.19 0.13 6.15
C GLY A 188 -26.39 0.59 6.98
N ARG A 189 -27.40 1.24 6.38
CA ARG A 189 -28.66 1.63 7.08
C ARG A 189 -29.78 0.60 6.97
N SER A 190 -29.53 -0.52 6.34
CA SER A 190 -30.52 -1.60 6.09
C SER A 190 -30.27 -2.84 6.95
N CYS A 191 -29.48 -2.73 8.01
CA CYS A 191 -29.24 -3.78 9.02
C CYS A 191 -29.72 -3.32 10.39
#